data_f9fa4663c41605556153fca80ebdb000
#
_entry.id   f9fa4663c41605556153fca80ebdb000
#
_cell.length_a   1.000
_cell.length_b   1.000
_cell.length_c   1.000
_cell.angle_alpha   90.00
_cell.angle_beta   90.00
_cell.angle_gamma   90.00
#
_symmetry.space_group_name_H-M   'P 1'
#
loop_
_entity.id
_entity.type
_entity.pdbx_description
1 polymer ?
#
loop_
_entity_poly.entity_id
_entity_poly.type
_entity_poly.pdbx_seq_one_letter_code
_entity_poly.pdbx_strand_id
1 'polypeptide(L)'
;MKKIGFVIQFLCIALCSFGQEAENGIRFIEGEKWENVLKAAQEQDKYIFMDCYTSWCGPCKALAKDIFTRKDVGDFFNANFINVKYDMEKGEGKELYKHYKSNIIGFPTLLLINKEGKVMHQMAGFQEAEVLIAGMKAGKEGKSLFACRDRYAAGERDLAFLKEYVAALEGAFLKDDIEKIVLEYMKTMPLEKLQEKEIWDFVGAFIKDPYSPQFDYVIFNIDRLANKVKFDRYQVERQLSWALDKAVDQLVEIKFDKNETPLRLVEETGKMDTLLRLINRGNLKRAETCRAKIKIYELELAQKWDEVYANQMVYRGIKALGYSDSYLEKTVQYLVAY
;
A
#
# COMPACT_ATOMS: atom_id res chain seq x y z
N MET A 1 74.50 38.03 -48.92
CA MET A 1 73.74 36.78 -48.68
C MET A 1 73.27 36.77 -47.23
N LYS A 2 71.99 37.14 -46.99
CA LYS A 2 71.41 37.25 -45.66
C LYS A 2 70.65 35.98 -45.39
N LYS A 3 71.00 35.24 -44.31
CA LYS A 3 70.26 34.07 -43.81
C LYS A 3 69.16 34.58 -42.94
N ILE A 4 67.90 34.27 -43.32
CA ILE A 4 66.69 34.52 -42.54
C ILE A 4 66.44 33.25 -41.70
N GLY A 5 66.61 33.39 -40.37
CA GLY A 5 66.25 32.32 -39.43
C GLY A 5 64.77 32.36 -39.14
N PHE A 6 64.11 31.24 -39.39
CA PHE A 6 62.69 31.05 -39.05
C PHE A 6 62.61 30.53 -37.59
N VAL A 7 62.15 31.37 -36.68
CA VAL A 7 61.82 30.97 -35.31
C VAL A 7 60.38 30.40 -35.28
N ILE A 8 60.26 29.08 -35.16
CA ILE A 8 58.98 28.42 -34.93
C ILE A 8 58.67 28.49 -33.42
N GLN A 9 57.77 29.37 -33.08
CA GLN A 9 57.27 29.52 -31.71
C GLN A 9 56.19 28.44 -31.46
N PHE A 10 56.56 27.38 -30.72
CA PHE A 10 55.59 26.34 -30.24
C PHE A 10 54.68 26.96 -29.20
N LEU A 11 53.46 27.26 -29.59
CA LEU A 11 52.42 27.65 -28.70
C LEU A 11 51.85 26.36 -28.02
N CYS A 12 52.31 26.03 -26.81
CA CYS A 12 51.71 25.01 -25.97
C CYS A 12 50.34 25.49 -25.54
N ILE A 13 49.31 25.04 -26.26
CA ILE A 13 47.93 25.11 -25.77
C ILE A 13 47.81 24.06 -24.66
N ALA A 14 47.93 24.50 -23.40
CA ALA A 14 47.56 23.70 -22.25
C ALA A 14 46.05 23.51 -22.33
N LEU A 15 45.61 22.36 -22.82
CA LEU A 15 44.26 21.87 -22.65
C LEU A 15 44.09 21.62 -21.15
N CYS A 16 43.60 22.63 -20.43
CA CYS A 16 42.98 22.42 -19.12
C CYS A 16 41.79 21.50 -19.34
N SER A 17 42.04 20.22 -19.24
CA SER A 17 40.96 19.26 -18.97
C SER A 17 40.41 19.60 -17.59
N PHE A 18 39.44 20.52 -17.55
CA PHE A 18 38.53 20.54 -16.43
C PHE A 18 37.85 19.18 -16.46
N GLY A 19 38.31 18.28 -15.61
CA GLY A 19 37.55 17.11 -15.24
C GLY A 19 36.22 17.59 -14.67
N GLN A 20 35.18 17.60 -15.51
CA GLN A 20 33.83 17.57 -15.00
C GLN A 20 33.77 16.27 -14.23
N GLU A 21 33.86 16.35 -12.89
CA GLU A 21 33.27 15.29 -12.05
C GLU A 21 31.83 15.16 -12.55
N ALA A 22 31.59 14.04 -13.22
CA ALA A 22 30.24 13.72 -13.66
C ALA A 22 29.40 13.71 -12.38
N GLU A 23 28.54 14.72 -12.21
CA GLU A 23 27.58 14.73 -11.11
C GLU A 23 26.78 13.44 -11.22
N ASN A 24 27.14 12.50 -10.34
CA ASN A 24 26.42 11.24 -10.21
C ASN A 24 25.03 11.58 -9.67
N GLY A 25 23.97 11.37 -10.44
CA GLY A 25 22.61 11.57 -9.98
C GLY A 25 21.73 12.41 -10.91
N ILE A 26 20.50 12.65 -10.46
CA ILE A 26 19.53 13.45 -11.22
C ILE A 26 19.94 14.93 -11.19
N ARG A 27 20.00 15.53 -12.35
CA ARG A 27 20.18 17.00 -12.51
C ARG A 27 18.83 17.67 -12.48
N PHE A 28 18.50 18.26 -11.34
CA PHE A 28 17.26 18.98 -11.15
C PHE A 28 17.37 20.47 -11.55
N ILE A 29 16.35 20.97 -12.22
CA ILE A 29 16.07 22.39 -12.37
C ILE A 29 15.27 22.83 -11.13
N GLU A 30 15.77 23.81 -10.40
CA GLU A 30 15.16 24.29 -9.16
C GLU A 30 14.68 25.75 -9.32
N GLY A 31 13.50 26.04 -8.76
CA GLY A 31 12.99 27.42 -8.69
C GLY A 31 12.60 28.06 -10.01
N GLU A 32 12.65 27.31 -11.12
CA GLU A 32 12.26 27.81 -12.44
C GLU A 32 10.74 27.98 -12.50
N LYS A 33 10.27 28.95 -13.29
CA LYS A 33 8.84 29.15 -13.54
C LYS A 33 8.29 27.97 -14.33
N TRP A 34 7.10 27.53 -13.95
CA TRP A 34 6.47 26.37 -14.57
C TRP A 34 6.26 26.52 -16.09
N GLU A 35 5.94 27.69 -16.53
CA GLU A 35 5.79 28.00 -17.97
C GLU A 35 7.07 27.73 -18.78
N ASN A 36 8.25 28.04 -18.20
CA ASN A 36 9.54 27.79 -18.85
C ASN A 36 9.86 26.28 -18.86
N VAL A 37 9.48 25.55 -17.83
CA VAL A 37 9.63 24.08 -17.76
C VAL A 37 8.76 23.40 -18.83
N LEU A 38 7.50 23.83 -18.99
CA LEU A 38 6.61 23.33 -20.04
C LEU A 38 7.17 23.62 -21.43
N LYS A 39 7.67 24.83 -21.64
CA LYS A 39 8.30 25.21 -22.91
C LYS A 39 9.51 24.33 -23.23
N ALA A 40 10.40 24.10 -22.25
CA ALA A 40 11.55 23.21 -22.43
C ALA A 40 11.13 21.77 -22.73
N ALA A 41 10.05 21.28 -22.11
CA ALA A 41 9.49 19.96 -22.37
C ALA A 41 8.91 19.84 -23.80
N GLN A 42 8.25 20.88 -24.30
CA GLN A 42 7.73 20.96 -25.65
C GLN A 42 8.87 20.99 -26.69
N GLU A 43 9.89 21.85 -26.46
CA GLU A 43 11.04 22.00 -27.37
C GLU A 43 11.88 20.73 -27.47
N GLN A 44 12.02 19.96 -26.39
CA GLN A 44 12.81 18.74 -26.34
C GLN A 44 11.98 17.46 -26.57
N ASP A 45 10.67 17.58 -26.74
CA ASP A 45 9.72 16.45 -26.84
C ASP A 45 9.89 15.43 -25.70
N LYS A 46 10.01 15.93 -24.45
CA LYS A 46 10.24 15.12 -23.25
C LYS A 46 9.11 15.26 -22.25
N TYR A 47 8.90 14.18 -21.46
CA TYR A 47 8.12 14.27 -20.23
C TYR A 47 8.87 15.05 -19.16
N ILE A 48 8.14 15.57 -18.19
CA ILE A 48 8.66 16.23 -17.00
C ILE A 48 8.58 15.24 -15.84
N PHE A 49 9.69 15.02 -15.15
CA PHE A 49 9.72 14.38 -13.84
C PHE A 49 9.74 15.48 -12.78
N MET A 50 8.72 15.50 -11.91
CA MET A 50 8.61 16.50 -10.84
C MET A 50 8.65 15.82 -9.47
N ASP A 51 9.63 16.20 -8.66
CA ASP A 51 9.66 15.90 -7.22
C ASP A 51 8.94 16.99 -6.44
N CYS A 52 7.77 16.61 -5.89
CA CYS A 52 6.97 17.45 -5.02
C CYS A 52 7.37 17.17 -3.57
N TYR A 53 8.10 18.09 -2.93
CA TYR A 53 8.62 17.91 -1.59
C TYR A 53 8.28 19.06 -0.64
N THR A 54 8.59 18.91 0.65
CA THR A 54 8.64 19.99 1.64
C THR A 54 9.95 19.93 2.42
N SER A 55 10.40 21.08 2.93
CA SER A 55 11.69 21.18 3.61
C SER A 55 11.77 20.41 4.95
N TRP A 56 10.64 20.10 5.57
CA TRP A 56 10.56 19.33 6.82
C TRP A 56 10.40 17.81 6.59
N CYS A 57 10.11 17.37 5.37
CA CYS A 57 9.81 15.99 5.03
C CYS A 57 11.05 15.08 5.15
N GLY A 58 11.04 14.16 6.10
CA GLY A 58 12.12 13.18 6.32
C GLY A 58 12.34 12.24 5.14
N PRO A 59 11.28 11.53 4.64
CA PRO A 59 11.40 10.66 3.47
C PRO A 59 11.86 11.38 2.19
N CYS A 60 11.51 12.67 2.01
CA CYS A 60 12.01 13.47 0.88
C CYS A 60 13.53 13.67 0.95
N LYS A 61 14.04 13.96 2.16
CA LYS A 61 15.49 14.11 2.38
C LYS A 61 16.23 12.79 2.14
N ALA A 62 15.68 11.68 2.58
CA ALA A 62 16.24 10.36 2.34
C ALA A 62 16.28 10.06 0.83
N LEU A 63 15.17 10.27 0.11
CA LEU A 63 15.10 10.08 -1.33
C LEU A 63 16.14 10.94 -2.08
N ALA A 64 16.24 12.21 -1.71
CA ALA A 64 17.21 13.13 -2.31
C ALA A 64 18.66 12.72 -2.06
N LYS A 65 18.97 12.21 -0.86
CA LYS A 65 20.32 11.82 -0.47
C LYS A 65 20.73 10.44 -0.99
N ASP A 66 19.85 9.45 -0.87
CA ASP A 66 20.24 8.05 -1.02
C ASP A 66 19.86 7.47 -2.40
N ILE A 67 18.89 8.09 -3.11
CA ILE A 67 18.38 7.60 -4.39
C ILE A 67 18.74 8.55 -5.53
N PHE A 68 18.39 9.85 -5.43
CA PHE A 68 18.58 10.79 -6.52
C PHE A 68 20.06 11.05 -6.85
N THR A 69 20.98 10.78 -5.93
CA THR A 69 22.42 10.89 -6.11
C THR A 69 23.06 9.68 -6.80
N ARG A 70 22.32 8.59 -6.98
CA ARG A 70 22.82 7.37 -7.61
C ARG A 70 23.06 7.61 -9.11
N LYS A 71 24.16 7.05 -9.62
CA LYS A 71 24.53 7.17 -11.03
C LYS A 71 23.52 6.54 -11.98
N ASP A 72 23.04 5.34 -11.66
CA ASP A 72 22.06 4.61 -12.49
C ASP A 72 20.71 5.35 -12.56
N VAL A 73 20.28 5.96 -11.46
CA VAL A 73 19.10 6.83 -11.41
C VAL A 73 19.33 8.08 -12.23
N GLY A 74 20.46 8.77 -12.03
CA GLY A 74 20.82 9.97 -12.79
C GLY A 74 20.89 9.72 -14.30
N ASP A 75 21.55 8.64 -14.72
CA ASP A 75 21.66 8.27 -16.13
C ASP A 75 20.27 8.09 -16.78
N PHE A 76 19.37 7.37 -16.10
CA PHE A 76 18.02 7.14 -16.61
C PHE A 76 17.20 8.43 -16.66
N PHE A 77 17.14 9.19 -15.56
CA PHE A 77 16.29 10.38 -15.47
C PHE A 77 16.76 11.51 -16.39
N ASN A 78 18.05 11.77 -16.43
CA ASN A 78 18.64 12.84 -17.26
C ASN A 78 18.48 12.58 -18.76
N ALA A 79 18.50 11.30 -19.17
CA ALA A 79 18.27 10.93 -20.56
C ALA A 79 16.81 11.08 -20.98
N ASN A 80 15.87 10.81 -20.08
CA ASN A 80 14.47 10.63 -20.43
C ASN A 80 13.54 11.80 -20.08
N PHE A 81 13.91 12.67 -19.14
CA PHE A 81 12.99 13.67 -18.57
C PHE A 81 13.62 15.06 -18.48
N ILE A 82 12.75 16.06 -18.41
CA ILE A 82 13.07 17.36 -17.81
C ILE A 82 12.83 17.18 -16.30
N ASN A 83 13.89 17.16 -15.50
CA ASN A 83 13.78 16.90 -14.07
C ASN A 83 13.64 18.21 -13.30
N VAL A 84 12.59 18.35 -12.52
CA VAL A 84 12.32 19.51 -11.67
C VAL A 84 11.99 19.10 -10.25
N LYS A 85 12.31 19.95 -9.29
CA LYS A 85 11.86 19.77 -7.91
C LYS A 85 11.37 21.08 -7.32
N TYR A 86 10.26 20.99 -6.59
CA TYR A 86 9.63 22.14 -5.97
C TYR A 86 9.27 21.90 -4.51
N ASP A 87 9.64 22.86 -3.64
CA ASP A 87 9.09 22.93 -2.28
C ASP A 87 7.64 23.41 -2.37
N MET A 88 6.70 22.51 -2.10
CA MET A 88 5.25 22.77 -2.25
C MET A 88 4.71 23.84 -1.27
N GLU A 89 5.54 24.31 -0.35
CA GLU A 89 5.20 25.38 0.59
C GLU A 89 5.86 26.72 0.23
N LYS A 90 6.66 26.78 -0.86
CA LYS A 90 7.44 27.98 -1.23
C LYS A 90 7.32 28.35 -2.71
N GLY A 91 7.38 29.64 -2.98
CA GLY A 91 7.49 30.19 -4.33
C GLY A 91 6.49 29.58 -5.32
N GLU A 92 6.98 29.22 -6.49
CA GLU A 92 6.24 28.55 -7.56
C GLU A 92 5.58 27.24 -7.10
N GLY A 93 6.23 26.51 -6.17
CA GLY A 93 5.69 25.26 -5.64
C GLY A 93 4.32 25.40 -4.99
N LYS A 94 3.98 26.56 -4.38
CA LYS A 94 2.64 26.79 -3.81
C LYS A 94 1.54 26.79 -4.88
N GLU A 95 1.81 27.39 -6.03
CA GLU A 95 0.85 27.43 -7.13
C GLU A 95 0.73 26.05 -7.80
N LEU A 96 1.84 25.36 -7.96
CA LEU A 96 1.87 23.98 -8.46
C LEU A 96 1.15 23.02 -7.50
N TYR A 97 1.28 23.20 -6.19
CA TYR A 97 0.53 22.41 -5.22
C TYR A 97 -0.98 22.61 -5.37
N LYS A 98 -1.45 23.84 -5.57
CA LYS A 98 -2.87 24.10 -5.83
C LYS A 98 -3.34 23.44 -7.13
N HIS A 99 -2.53 23.54 -8.17
CA HIS A 99 -2.86 23.02 -9.51
C HIS A 99 -2.90 21.48 -9.52
N TYR A 100 -1.93 20.81 -8.88
CA TYR A 100 -1.81 19.34 -8.86
C TYR A 100 -2.30 18.71 -7.55
N LYS A 101 -3.08 19.42 -6.74
CA LYS A 101 -3.52 18.99 -5.41
C LYS A 101 -4.18 17.61 -5.40
N SER A 102 -4.96 17.28 -6.41
CA SER A 102 -5.62 15.97 -6.55
C SER A 102 -4.65 14.80 -6.76
N ASN A 103 -3.42 15.09 -7.19
CA ASN A 103 -2.36 14.11 -7.42
C ASN A 103 -1.35 14.05 -6.28
N ILE A 104 -1.29 15.07 -5.42
CA ILE A 104 -0.33 15.16 -4.32
C ILE A 104 -1.01 14.71 -3.03
N ILE A 105 -0.91 13.41 -2.73
CA ILE A 105 -1.53 12.80 -1.55
C ILE A 105 -0.68 12.89 -0.28
N GLY A 106 0.58 13.33 -0.40
CA GLY A 106 1.56 13.46 0.68
C GLY A 106 2.94 13.77 0.11
N PHE A 107 3.97 13.75 0.97
CA PHE A 107 5.33 14.05 0.55
C PHE A 107 6.32 12.92 0.89
N PRO A 108 7.25 12.58 -0.04
CA PRO A 108 7.32 13.09 -1.41
C PRO A 108 6.21 12.53 -2.29
N THR A 109 5.75 13.30 -3.27
CA THR A 109 5.00 12.82 -4.42
C THR A 109 5.81 13.09 -5.69
N LEU A 110 5.97 12.05 -6.51
CA LEU A 110 6.75 12.06 -7.72
C LEU A 110 5.80 11.98 -8.92
N LEU A 111 5.78 13.01 -9.74
CA LEU A 111 4.86 13.12 -10.87
C LEU A 111 5.60 12.96 -12.18
N LEU A 112 5.02 12.17 -13.09
CA LEU A 112 5.35 12.17 -14.50
C LEU A 112 4.30 13.00 -15.23
N ILE A 113 4.73 14.10 -15.86
CA ILE A 113 3.85 15.08 -16.48
C ILE A 113 4.21 15.17 -17.97
N ASN A 114 3.23 15.24 -18.83
CA ASN A 114 3.46 15.40 -20.26
C ASN A 114 3.76 16.88 -20.62
N LYS A 115 4.17 17.13 -21.84
CA LYS A 115 4.50 18.47 -22.35
C LYS A 115 3.32 19.44 -22.39
N GLU A 116 2.10 18.97 -22.23
CA GLU A 116 0.88 19.79 -22.10
C GLU A 116 0.53 20.08 -20.62
N GLY A 117 1.33 19.61 -19.65
CA GLY A 117 1.11 19.82 -18.22
C GLY A 117 0.14 18.81 -17.57
N LYS A 118 -0.29 17.77 -18.29
CA LYS A 118 -1.16 16.71 -17.74
C LYS A 118 -0.33 15.66 -16.99
N VAL A 119 -0.76 15.31 -15.78
CA VAL A 119 -0.16 14.20 -15.03
C VAL A 119 -0.48 12.88 -15.71
N MET A 120 0.56 12.12 -16.06
CA MET A 120 0.46 10.83 -16.71
C MET A 120 0.68 9.66 -15.74
N HIS A 121 1.50 9.87 -14.72
CA HIS A 121 1.77 8.86 -13.69
C HIS A 121 2.14 9.56 -12.38
N GLN A 122 1.92 8.86 -11.26
CA GLN A 122 2.36 9.33 -9.95
C GLN A 122 2.90 8.17 -9.12
N MET A 123 3.90 8.49 -8.31
CA MET A 123 4.38 7.64 -7.23
C MET A 123 4.43 8.48 -5.94
N ALA A 124 4.41 7.86 -4.78
CA ALA A 124 4.42 8.58 -3.50
C ALA A 124 5.33 7.89 -2.47
N GLY A 125 5.82 8.65 -1.51
CA GLY A 125 6.72 8.17 -0.45
C GLY A 125 8.13 7.86 -0.94
N PHE A 126 8.94 7.31 -0.04
CA PHE A 126 10.29 6.83 -0.38
C PHE A 126 10.18 5.63 -1.34
N GLN A 127 11.00 5.64 -2.38
CA GLN A 127 11.08 4.58 -3.39
C GLN A 127 12.54 4.11 -3.51
N GLU A 128 12.75 2.81 -3.54
CA GLU A 128 14.05 2.25 -3.93
C GLU A 128 14.33 2.53 -5.41
N ALA A 129 15.61 2.63 -5.78
CA ALA A 129 16.03 3.08 -7.10
C ALA A 129 15.44 2.25 -8.25
N GLU A 130 15.45 0.94 -8.11
CA GLU A 130 14.93 0.00 -9.10
C GLU A 130 13.41 0.16 -9.28
N VAL A 131 12.68 0.38 -8.19
CA VAL A 131 11.22 0.62 -8.18
C VAL A 131 10.90 1.96 -8.83
N LEU A 132 11.66 3.01 -8.49
CA LEU A 132 11.50 4.34 -9.05
C LEU A 132 11.72 4.34 -10.58
N ILE A 133 12.81 3.75 -11.04
CA ILE A 133 13.13 3.63 -12.48
C ILE A 133 12.03 2.83 -13.19
N ALA A 134 11.65 1.67 -12.65
CA ALA A 134 10.63 0.80 -13.25
C ALA A 134 9.27 1.50 -13.35
N GLY A 135 8.85 2.20 -12.28
CA GLY A 135 7.58 2.94 -12.26
C GLY A 135 7.54 4.07 -13.27
N MET A 136 8.59 4.90 -13.34
CA MET A 136 8.66 6.01 -14.29
C MET A 136 8.78 5.52 -15.75
N LYS A 137 9.49 4.42 -15.97
CA LYS A 137 9.55 3.75 -17.28
C LYS A 137 8.16 3.23 -17.69
N ALA A 138 7.48 2.51 -16.82
CA ALA A 138 6.13 2.02 -17.06
C ALA A 138 5.15 3.16 -17.36
N GLY A 139 5.25 4.26 -16.57
CA GLY A 139 4.46 5.46 -16.81
C GLY A 139 4.66 6.07 -18.20
N LYS A 140 5.91 6.11 -18.69
CA LYS A 140 6.26 6.59 -20.03
C LYS A 140 5.76 5.65 -21.13
N GLU A 141 5.78 4.33 -20.90
CA GLU A 141 5.38 3.30 -21.86
C GLU A 141 3.86 3.07 -21.95
N GLY A 142 3.05 3.93 -21.36
CA GLY A 142 1.59 3.84 -21.40
C GLY A 142 0.97 2.89 -20.36
N LYS A 143 1.79 2.35 -19.45
CA LYS A 143 1.36 1.57 -18.27
C LYS A 143 1.25 2.47 -17.04
N SER A 144 0.85 3.71 -17.24
CA SER A 144 0.70 4.68 -16.18
C SER A 144 -0.50 4.37 -15.30
N LEU A 145 -0.50 4.88 -14.06
CA LEU A 145 -1.66 4.76 -13.17
C LEU A 145 -2.96 5.21 -13.83
N PHE A 146 -2.92 6.33 -14.57
CA PHE A 146 -4.11 6.88 -15.23
C PHE A 146 -4.55 6.03 -16.43
N ALA A 147 -3.61 5.54 -17.23
CA ALA A 147 -3.92 4.60 -18.32
C ALA A 147 -4.54 3.29 -17.78
N CYS A 148 -4.03 2.77 -16.65
CA CYS A 148 -4.64 1.61 -15.99
C CYS A 148 -6.06 1.92 -15.48
N ARG A 149 -6.30 3.11 -14.92
CA ARG A 149 -7.65 3.55 -14.54
C ARG A 149 -8.62 3.57 -15.72
N ASP A 150 -8.18 4.13 -16.85
CA ASP A 150 -9.00 4.20 -18.07
C ASP A 150 -9.31 2.78 -18.61
N ARG A 151 -8.34 1.88 -18.67
CA ARG A 151 -8.51 0.47 -19.06
C ARG A 151 -9.45 -0.27 -18.12
N TYR A 152 -9.30 -0.06 -16.80
CA TYR A 152 -10.19 -0.63 -15.81
C TYR A 152 -11.63 -0.10 -15.96
N ALA A 153 -11.81 1.19 -16.19
CA ALA A 153 -13.11 1.80 -16.46
C ALA A 153 -13.75 1.27 -17.76
N ALA A 154 -12.91 0.95 -18.76
CA ALA A 154 -13.35 0.30 -20.01
C ALA A 154 -13.70 -1.19 -19.85
N GLY A 155 -13.51 -1.77 -18.66
CA GLY A 155 -13.93 -3.14 -18.35
C GLY A 155 -12.84 -4.20 -18.44
N GLU A 156 -11.57 -3.84 -18.63
CA GLU A 156 -10.47 -4.81 -18.62
C GLU A 156 -10.28 -5.42 -17.24
N ARG A 157 -10.23 -6.77 -17.14
CA ARG A 157 -10.25 -7.50 -15.86
C ARG A 157 -9.38 -8.74 -15.85
N ASP A 158 -8.54 -8.97 -16.88
CA ASP A 158 -7.62 -10.10 -16.84
C ASP A 158 -6.56 -9.94 -15.77
N LEU A 159 -6.04 -11.04 -15.23
CA LEU A 159 -5.14 -11.04 -14.08
C LEU A 159 -3.84 -10.29 -14.37
N ALA A 160 -3.30 -10.39 -15.58
CA ALA A 160 -2.04 -9.73 -15.92
C ALA A 160 -2.19 -8.20 -15.86
N PHE A 161 -3.29 -7.69 -16.43
CA PHE A 161 -3.64 -6.28 -16.31
C PHE A 161 -3.91 -5.85 -14.87
N LEU A 162 -4.67 -6.63 -14.09
CA LEU A 162 -4.96 -6.27 -12.70
C LEU A 162 -3.69 -6.20 -11.84
N LYS A 163 -2.72 -7.08 -12.07
CA LYS A 163 -1.41 -7.04 -11.41
C LYS A 163 -0.62 -5.79 -11.80
N GLU A 164 -0.65 -5.41 -13.08
CA GLU A 164 -0.05 -4.16 -13.56
C GLU A 164 -0.69 -2.94 -12.88
N TYR A 165 -2.02 -2.91 -12.80
CA TYR A 165 -2.74 -1.80 -12.17
C TYR A 165 -2.49 -1.73 -10.66
N VAL A 166 -2.51 -2.86 -9.96
CA VAL A 166 -2.19 -2.92 -8.51
C VAL A 166 -0.77 -2.43 -8.26
N ALA A 167 0.22 -2.83 -9.07
CA ALA A 167 1.59 -2.32 -8.93
C ALA A 167 1.68 -0.80 -9.10
N ALA A 168 0.91 -0.21 -10.03
CA ALA A 168 0.85 1.25 -10.19
C ALA A 168 0.18 1.94 -8.98
N LEU A 169 -0.85 1.33 -8.40
CA LEU A 169 -1.52 1.80 -7.19
C LEU A 169 -0.62 1.69 -5.94
N GLU A 170 0.14 0.60 -5.82
CA GLU A 170 1.13 0.41 -4.74
C GLU A 170 2.20 1.51 -4.79
N GLY A 171 2.75 1.79 -5.96
CA GLY A 171 3.70 2.88 -6.16
C GLY A 171 3.13 4.25 -5.79
N ALA A 172 1.83 4.44 -5.92
CA ALA A 172 1.12 5.66 -5.55
C ALA A 172 0.55 5.65 -4.11
N PHE A 173 0.79 4.60 -3.30
CA PHE A 173 0.25 4.39 -1.95
C PHE A 173 -1.29 4.43 -1.85
N LEU A 174 -1.99 4.03 -2.90
CA LEU A 174 -3.46 4.02 -2.99
C LEU A 174 -4.04 2.68 -2.51
N LYS A 175 -3.86 2.38 -1.22
CA LYS A 175 -4.20 1.07 -0.63
C LYS A 175 -5.68 0.72 -0.72
N ASP A 176 -6.56 1.70 -0.54
CA ASP A 176 -8.02 1.48 -0.59
C ASP A 176 -8.48 1.09 -2.00
N ASP A 177 -7.88 1.68 -3.03
CA ASP A 177 -8.14 1.31 -4.44
C ASP A 177 -7.66 -0.12 -4.73
N ILE A 178 -6.51 -0.53 -4.18
CA ILE A 178 -5.98 -1.90 -4.30
C ILE A 178 -6.96 -2.90 -3.70
N GLU A 179 -7.37 -2.67 -2.46
CA GLU A 179 -8.30 -3.57 -1.76
C GLU A 179 -9.60 -3.72 -2.55
N LYS A 180 -10.17 -2.61 -3.03
CA LYS A 180 -11.38 -2.62 -3.84
C LYS A 180 -11.24 -3.47 -5.11
N ILE A 181 -10.15 -3.28 -5.86
CA ILE A 181 -9.90 -4.02 -7.11
C ILE A 181 -9.76 -5.53 -6.86
N VAL A 182 -8.96 -5.88 -5.84
CA VAL A 182 -8.74 -7.29 -5.51
C VAL A 182 -10.01 -7.95 -5.01
N LEU A 183 -10.80 -7.28 -4.17
CA LEU A 183 -12.08 -7.81 -3.71
C LEU A 183 -13.11 -7.94 -4.84
N GLU A 184 -13.16 -7.02 -5.79
CA GLU A 184 -14.00 -7.15 -6.99
C GLU A 184 -13.58 -8.36 -7.84
N TYR A 185 -12.31 -8.57 -8.07
CA TYR A 185 -11.80 -9.75 -8.78
C TYR A 185 -12.17 -11.05 -8.05
N MET A 186 -12.00 -11.10 -6.72
CA MET A 186 -12.34 -12.25 -5.90
C MET A 186 -13.83 -12.66 -6.01
N LYS A 187 -14.75 -11.70 -6.17
CA LYS A 187 -16.19 -11.98 -6.31
C LYS A 187 -16.53 -12.75 -7.58
N THR A 188 -15.74 -12.60 -8.62
CA THR A 188 -16.01 -13.18 -9.95
C THR A 188 -15.19 -14.43 -10.25
N MET A 189 -14.09 -14.67 -9.52
CA MET A 189 -13.23 -15.81 -9.77
C MET A 189 -13.78 -17.10 -9.13
N PRO A 190 -13.66 -18.27 -9.80
CA PRO A 190 -13.96 -19.58 -9.20
C PRO A 190 -13.04 -19.87 -8.00
N LEU A 191 -13.58 -20.46 -6.93
CA LEU A 191 -12.83 -20.76 -5.70
C LEU A 191 -11.63 -21.70 -5.94
N GLU A 192 -11.75 -22.61 -6.90
CA GLU A 192 -10.71 -23.57 -7.27
C GLU A 192 -9.44 -22.88 -7.79
N LYS A 193 -9.58 -21.66 -8.30
CA LYS A 193 -8.46 -20.82 -8.74
C LYS A 193 -7.49 -20.45 -7.61
N LEU A 194 -7.95 -20.48 -6.36
CA LEU A 194 -7.07 -20.31 -5.18
C LEU A 194 -5.98 -21.37 -5.07
N GLN A 195 -6.08 -22.46 -5.82
CA GLN A 195 -5.06 -23.49 -5.95
C GLN A 195 -3.95 -23.15 -6.96
N GLU A 196 -4.07 -22.07 -7.69
CA GLU A 196 -3.06 -21.57 -8.62
C GLU A 196 -2.16 -20.56 -7.87
N LYS A 197 -0.85 -20.78 -7.94
CA LYS A 197 0.15 -19.94 -7.19
C LYS A 197 0.01 -18.46 -7.53
N GLU A 198 -0.17 -18.15 -8.80
CA GLU A 198 -0.28 -16.77 -9.27
C GLU A 198 -1.54 -16.07 -8.74
N ILE A 199 -2.66 -16.78 -8.67
CA ILE A 199 -3.91 -16.27 -8.08
C ILE A 199 -3.73 -16.08 -6.57
N TRP A 200 -3.16 -17.08 -5.89
CA TRP A 200 -2.92 -17.00 -4.46
C TRP A 200 -2.05 -15.80 -4.09
N ASP A 201 -0.96 -15.58 -4.82
CA ASP A 201 -0.05 -14.44 -4.58
C ASP A 201 -0.74 -13.10 -4.75
N PHE A 202 -1.75 -13.03 -5.63
CA PHE A 202 -2.51 -11.81 -5.87
C PHE A 202 -3.60 -11.56 -4.83
N VAL A 203 -4.35 -12.60 -4.40
CA VAL A 203 -5.54 -12.41 -3.56
C VAL A 203 -5.37 -12.84 -2.10
N GLY A 204 -4.40 -13.71 -1.80
CA GLY A 204 -4.31 -14.39 -0.50
C GLY A 204 -4.25 -13.46 0.71
N ALA A 205 -3.56 -12.31 0.58
CA ALA A 205 -3.48 -11.30 1.64
C ALA A 205 -4.81 -10.57 1.91
N PHE A 206 -5.78 -10.67 1.00
CA PHE A 206 -7.08 -9.99 1.07
C PHE A 206 -8.21 -10.92 1.54
N ILE A 207 -7.94 -12.19 1.80
CA ILE A 207 -8.91 -13.15 2.36
C ILE A 207 -9.01 -12.91 3.87
N LYS A 208 -9.82 -11.91 4.26
CA LYS A 208 -9.95 -11.42 5.65
C LYS A 208 -11.39 -11.36 6.14
N ASP A 209 -12.38 -11.58 5.27
CA ASP A 209 -13.78 -11.57 5.62
C ASP A 209 -14.26 -13.00 5.94
N PRO A 210 -14.57 -13.33 7.23
CA PRO A 210 -15.05 -14.66 7.61
C PRO A 210 -16.38 -15.08 6.96
N TYR A 211 -17.12 -14.12 6.43
CA TYR A 211 -18.40 -14.37 5.76
C TYR A 211 -18.24 -14.60 4.25
N SER A 212 -17.03 -14.46 3.71
CA SER A 212 -16.76 -14.67 2.29
C SER A 212 -16.61 -16.15 1.92
N PRO A 213 -17.07 -16.57 0.73
CA PRO A 213 -16.83 -17.92 0.22
C PRO A 213 -15.35 -18.30 0.15
N GLN A 214 -14.47 -17.32 -0.12
CA GLN A 214 -13.02 -17.52 -0.19
C GLN A 214 -12.44 -17.89 1.18
N PHE A 215 -12.88 -17.22 2.24
CA PHE A 215 -12.45 -17.53 3.60
C PHE A 215 -12.85 -18.94 3.99
N ASP A 216 -14.12 -19.29 3.73
CA ASP A 216 -14.66 -20.63 3.94
C ASP A 216 -13.85 -21.70 3.21
N TYR A 217 -13.56 -21.45 1.93
CA TYR A 217 -12.77 -22.38 1.13
C TYR A 217 -11.35 -22.56 1.68
N VAL A 218 -10.69 -21.47 2.08
CA VAL A 218 -9.31 -21.52 2.58
C VAL A 218 -9.24 -22.23 3.93
N ILE A 219 -10.11 -21.90 4.89
CA ILE A 219 -10.07 -22.48 6.24
C ILE A 219 -10.23 -24.01 6.21
N PHE A 220 -11.08 -24.53 5.33
CA PHE A 220 -11.32 -25.97 5.22
C PHE A 220 -10.34 -26.71 4.30
N ASN A 221 -9.50 -25.99 3.57
CA ASN A 221 -8.52 -26.57 2.65
C ASN A 221 -7.09 -26.09 2.91
N ILE A 222 -6.79 -25.50 4.06
CA ILE A 222 -5.53 -24.80 4.34
C ILE A 222 -4.29 -25.68 4.12
N ASP A 223 -4.31 -26.93 4.58
CA ASP A 223 -3.18 -27.85 4.43
C ASP A 223 -2.95 -28.24 2.95
N ARG A 224 -4.05 -28.51 2.23
CA ARG A 224 -3.99 -28.82 0.80
C ARG A 224 -3.47 -27.65 0.00
N LEU A 225 -3.96 -26.45 0.29
CA LEU A 225 -3.54 -25.22 -0.38
C LEU A 225 -2.08 -24.90 -0.08
N ALA A 226 -1.65 -24.95 1.19
CA ALA A 226 -0.27 -24.71 1.57
C ALA A 226 0.71 -25.64 0.83
N ASN A 227 0.34 -26.94 0.70
CA ASN A 227 1.15 -27.90 -0.04
C ASN A 227 1.18 -27.62 -1.55
N LYS A 228 0.08 -27.15 -2.13
CA LYS A 228 -0.06 -26.95 -3.58
C LYS A 228 0.57 -25.63 -4.05
N VAL A 229 0.24 -24.51 -3.39
CA VAL A 229 0.72 -23.17 -3.80
C VAL A 229 1.96 -22.70 -3.03
N LYS A 230 2.44 -23.48 -2.04
CA LYS A 230 3.68 -23.24 -1.29
C LYS A 230 3.68 -21.91 -0.52
N PHE A 231 2.60 -21.62 0.19
CA PHE A 231 2.57 -20.51 1.14
C PHE A 231 2.99 -20.95 2.57
N ASP A 232 3.33 -19.99 3.41
CA ASP A 232 3.54 -20.22 4.83
C ASP A 232 2.19 -20.46 5.53
N ARG A 233 1.90 -21.74 5.83
CA ARG A 233 0.67 -22.18 6.48
C ARG A 233 0.42 -21.43 7.80
N TYR A 234 1.47 -21.20 8.59
CA TYR A 234 1.35 -20.51 9.87
C TYR A 234 0.93 -19.06 9.73
N GLN A 235 1.47 -18.35 8.75
CA GLN A 235 1.08 -16.95 8.49
C GLN A 235 -0.38 -16.86 8.04
N VAL A 236 -0.81 -17.74 7.14
CA VAL A 236 -2.21 -17.77 6.67
C VAL A 236 -3.15 -18.14 7.82
N GLU A 237 -2.84 -19.17 8.61
CA GLU A 237 -3.62 -19.55 9.79
C GLU A 237 -3.75 -18.37 10.78
N ARG A 238 -2.68 -17.64 11.01
CA ARG A 238 -2.68 -16.45 11.87
C ARG A 238 -3.59 -15.36 11.30
N GLN A 239 -3.54 -15.10 9.99
CA GLN A 239 -4.40 -14.15 9.32
C GLN A 239 -5.89 -14.52 9.49
N LEU A 240 -6.26 -15.78 9.21
CA LEU A 240 -7.62 -16.27 9.35
C LEU A 240 -8.10 -16.23 10.82
N SER A 241 -7.24 -16.63 11.75
CA SER A 241 -7.53 -16.58 13.19
C SER A 241 -7.79 -15.15 13.68
N TRP A 242 -7.02 -14.19 13.19
CA TRP A 242 -7.19 -12.78 13.51
C TRP A 242 -8.49 -12.20 12.95
N ALA A 243 -8.79 -12.52 11.70
CA ALA A 243 -10.02 -12.08 11.06
C ALA A 243 -11.27 -12.64 11.76
N LEU A 244 -11.23 -13.92 12.14
CA LEU A 244 -12.30 -14.58 12.87
C LEU A 244 -12.49 -13.99 14.28
N ASP A 245 -11.41 -13.77 15.01
CA ASP A 245 -11.41 -13.18 16.34
C ASP A 245 -12.02 -11.76 16.32
N LYS A 246 -11.58 -10.94 15.35
CA LYS A 246 -12.14 -9.59 15.14
C LYS A 246 -13.63 -9.62 14.80
N ALA A 247 -14.08 -10.56 13.98
CA ALA A 247 -15.49 -10.68 13.64
C ALA A 247 -16.33 -11.12 14.85
N VAL A 248 -15.80 -12.01 15.70
CA VAL A 248 -16.43 -12.38 16.97
C VAL A 248 -16.52 -11.16 17.89
N ASP A 249 -15.44 -10.39 18.07
CA ASP A 249 -15.46 -9.18 18.90
C ASP A 249 -16.52 -8.18 18.45
N GLN A 250 -16.65 -7.97 17.14
CA GLN A 250 -17.67 -7.09 16.57
C GLN A 250 -19.10 -7.59 16.82
N LEU A 251 -19.30 -8.91 16.81
CA LEU A 251 -20.61 -9.53 16.98
C LEU A 251 -21.06 -9.59 18.45
N VAL A 252 -20.11 -9.81 19.38
CA VAL A 252 -20.39 -9.87 20.82
C VAL A 252 -20.28 -8.51 21.52
N GLU A 253 -20.01 -7.42 20.79
CA GLU A 253 -19.97 -6.07 21.34
C GLU A 253 -21.39 -5.64 21.73
N ILE A 254 -21.65 -5.54 23.03
CA ILE A 254 -22.94 -5.04 23.55
C ILE A 254 -22.97 -3.52 23.33
N LYS A 255 -23.86 -3.05 22.47
CA LYS A 255 -24.14 -1.63 22.30
C LYS A 255 -25.30 -1.24 23.22
N PHE A 256 -25.20 -0.08 23.84
CA PHE A 256 -26.23 0.48 24.70
C PHE A 256 -26.94 1.64 23.97
N ASP A 257 -28.25 1.77 24.23
CA ASP A 257 -29.00 2.95 23.80
C ASP A 257 -28.70 4.16 24.73
N LYS A 258 -29.39 5.28 24.47
CA LYS A 258 -29.24 6.51 25.28
C LYS A 258 -29.73 6.36 26.74
N ASN A 259 -30.46 5.30 27.06
CA ASN A 259 -30.98 4.98 28.39
C ASN A 259 -30.19 3.84 29.05
N GLU A 260 -28.99 3.53 28.56
CA GLU A 260 -28.17 2.42 29.04
C GLU A 260 -28.79 1.03 28.89
N THR A 261 -29.79 0.88 28.01
CA THR A 261 -30.42 -0.42 27.73
C THR A 261 -29.58 -1.16 26.68
N PRO A 262 -29.23 -2.46 26.93
CA PRO A 262 -28.49 -3.24 25.95
C PRO A 262 -29.27 -3.38 24.65
N LEU A 263 -28.70 -2.91 23.55
CA LEU A 263 -29.27 -3.11 22.22
C LEU A 263 -28.89 -4.51 21.72
N ARG A 264 -29.89 -5.37 21.64
CA ARG A 264 -29.75 -6.69 21.04
C ARG A 264 -29.64 -6.52 19.51
N LEU A 265 -28.50 -6.89 18.92
CA LEU A 265 -28.36 -6.97 17.46
C LEU A 265 -29.11 -8.21 16.95
N VAL A 266 -30.44 -8.11 16.82
CA VAL A 266 -31.32 -9.21 16.40
C VAL A 266 -31.09 -9.65 14.94
N GLU A 267 -30.46 -8.82 14.13
CA GLU A 267 -30.26 -9.07 12.68
C GLU A 267 -29.09 -9.99 12.32
N GLU A 268 -28.34 -10.53 13.30
CA GLU A 268 -27.04 -11.19 13.03
C GLU A 268 -26.99 -12.70 13.36
N THR A 269 -28.15 -13.37 13.52
CA THR A 269 -28.18 -14.84 13.80
C THR A 269 -27.40 -15.65 12.74
N GLY A 270 -27.57 -15.35 11.46
CA GLY A 270 -26.85 -16.04 10.40
C GLY A 270 -25.33 -15.80 10.41
N LYS A 271 -24.88 -14.64 10.88
CA LYS A 271 -23.45 -14.36 11.07
C LYS A 271 -22.89 -15.18 12.23
N MET A 272 -23.61 -15.25 13.36
CA MET A 272 -23.21 -16.07 14.51
C MET A 272 -23.07 -17.54 14.12
N ASP A 273 -24.06 -18.09 13.40
CA ASP A 273 -24.03 -19.48 12.93
C ASP A 273 -22.81 -19.75 12.03
N THR A 274 -22.49 -18.80 11.14
CA THR A 274 -21.30 -18.88 10.28
C THR A 274 -20.03 -18.91 11.12
N LEU A 275 -19.87 -17.99 12.08
CA LEU A 275 -18.69 -17.95 12.94
C LEU A 275 -18.57 -19.22 13.79
N LEU A 276 -19.64 -19.71 14.40
CA LEU A 276 -19.64 -20.96 15.16
C LEU A 276 -19.23 -22.16 14.29
N ARG A 277 -19.72 -22.24 13.05
CA ARG A 277 -19.31 -23.29 12.11
C ARG A 277 -17.82 -23.23 11.81
N LEU A 278 -17.28 -22.03 11.53
CA LEU A 278 -15.85 -21.83 11.26
C LEU A 278 -14.98 -22.15 12.47
N ILE A 279 -15.40 -21.72 13.68
CA ILE A 279 -14.70 -21.96 14.94
C ILE A 279 -14.66 -23.47 15.25
N ASN A 280 -15.77 -24.17 15.06
CA ASN A 280 -15.88 -25.58 15.45
C ASN A 280 -15.23 -26.55 14.45
N ARG A 281 -15.17 -26.19 13.17
CA ARG A 281 -14.66 -27.06 12.11
C ARG A 281 -13.32 -26.62 11.53
N GLY A 282 -12.95 -25.34 11.67
CA GLY A 282 -11.76 -24.77 11.07
C GLY A 282 -10.44 -25.10 11.78
N ASN A 283 -10.51 -25.64 13.01
CA ASN A 283 -9.37 -26.02 13.84
C ASN A 283 -8.25 -24.94 13.91
N LEU A 284 -8.66 -23.69 14.08
CA LEU A 284 -7.74 -22.56 14.19
C LEU A 284 -7.24 -22.38 15.64
N LYS A 285 -6.04 -21.84 15.80
CA LYS A 285 -5.39 -21.64 17.13
C LYS A 285 -6.22 -20.80 18.11
N ARG A 286 -7.01 -19.85 17.62
CA ARG A 286 -7.85 -18.97 18.44
C ARG A 286 -9.28 -19.48 18.63
N ALA A 287 -9.60 -20.70 18.20
CA ALA A 287 -10.95 -21.26 18.28
C ALA A 287 -11.48 -21.29 19.73
N GLU A 288 -10.66 -21.68 20.71
CA GLU A 288 -11.03 -21.70 22.13
C GLU A 288 -11.37 -20.30 22.67
N THR A 289 -10.53 -19.31 22.32
CA THR A 289 -10.79 -17.91 22.71
C THR A 289 -12.11 -17.40 22.14
N CYS A 290 -12.38 -17.69 20.86
CA CYS A 290 -13.62 -17.30 20.20
C CYS A 290 -14.84 -17.97 20.84
N ARG A 291 -14.76 -19.29 21.14
CA ARG A 291 -15.84 -20.02 21.86
C ARG A 291 -16.14 -19.43 23.22
N ALA A 292 -15.08 -19.09 23.98
CA ALA A 292 -15.25 -18.50 25.30
C ALA A 292 -15.94 -17.12 25.24
N LYS A 293 -15.58 -16.27 24.29
CA LYS A 293 -16.24 -14.98 24.07
C LYS A 293 -17.71 -15.11 23.73
N ILE A 294 -18.04 -15.99 22.79
CA ILE A 294 -19.44 -16.24 22.38
C ILE A 294 -20.25 -16.78 23.57
N LYS A 295 -19.68 -17.73 24.34
CA LYS A 295 -20.34 -18.28 25.52
C LYS A 295 -20.61 -17.23 26.58
N ILE A 296 -19.66 -16.35 26.87
CA ILE A 296 -19.85 -15.22 27.81
C ILE A 296 -20.98 -14.33 27.29
N TYR A 297 -20.97 -13.95 26.03
CA TYR A 297 -22.03 -13.14 25.43
C TYR A 297 -23.44 -13.75 25.54
N GLU A 298 -23.56 -15.06 25.26
CA GLU A 298 -24.82 -15.78 25.40
C GLU A 298 -25.34 -15.77 26.86
N LEU A 299 -24.42 -15.91 27.84
CA LEU A 299 -24.76 -15.91 29.26
C LEU A 299 -25.14 -14.50 29.74
N GLU A 300 -24.49 -13.46 29.26
CA GLU A 300 -24.84 -12.07 29.52
C GLU A 300 -26.24 -11.73 28.99
N LEU A 301 -26.54 -12.15 27.76
CA LEU A 301 -27.90 -12.02 27.21
C LEU A 301 -28.96 -12.76 28.00
N ALA A 302 -28.61 -13.90 28.59
CA ALA A 302 -29.47 -14.70 29.43
C ALA A 302 -29.52 -14.21 30.91
N GLN A 303 -28.76 -13.15 31.23
CA GLN A 303 -28.63 -12.60 32.59
C GLN A 303 -28.14 -13.61 33.64
N LYS A 304 -27.29 -14.56 33.23
CA LYS A 304 -26.75 -15.64 34.07
C LYS A 304 -25.42 -15.23 34.66
N TRP A 305 -25.40 -14.23 35.51
CA TRP A 305 -24.19 -13.54 35.98
C TRP A 305 -23.18 -14.43 36.70
N ASP A 306 -23.60 -15.41 37.49
CA ASP A 306 -22.71 -16.37 38.14
C ASP A 306 -21.95 -17.23 37.12
N GLU A 307 -22.65 -17.66 36.05
CA GLU A 307 -22.04 -18.40 34.94
C GLU A 307 -21.14 -17.52 34.10
N VAL A 308 -21.48 -16.23 33.90
CA VAL A 308 -20.65 -15.23 33.25
C VAL A 308 -19.33 -15.13 33.99
N TYR A 309 -19.33 -14.93 35.31
CA TYR A 309 -18.13 -14.82 36.13
C TYR A 309 -17.23 -16.06 35.98
N ALA A 310 -17.81 -17.26 36.12
CA ALA A 310 -17.06 -18.50 35.99
C ALA A 310 -16.40 -18.65 34.62
N ASN A 311 -17.12 -18.33 33.53
CA ASN A 311 -16.60 -18.41 32.18
C ASN A 311 -15.51 -17.35 31.91
N GLN A 312 -15.62 -16.16 32.50
CA GLN A 312 -14.57 -15.15 32.42
C GLN A 312 -13.27 -15.59 33.09
N MET A 313 -13.37 -16.34 34.21
CA MET A 313 -12.18 -16.90 34.85
C MET A 313 -11.50 -17.96 33.97
N VAL A 314 -12.29 -18.80 33.28
CA VAL A 314 -11.77 -19.75 32.26
C VAL A 314 -11.10 -18.99 31.13
N TYR A 315 -11.73 -17.95 30.60
CA TYR A 315 -11.20 -17.13 29.54
C TYR A 315 -9.87 -16.45 29.93
N ARG A 316 -9.76 -15.93 31.18
CA ARG A 316 -8.50 -15.38 31.72
C ARG A 316 -7.39 -16.44 31.74
N GLY A 317 -7.72 -17.68 32.09
CA GLY A 317 -6.78 -18.80 32.03
C GLY A 317 -6.28 -19.05 30.62
N ILE A 318 -7.17 -19.05 29.63
CA ILE A 318 -6.82 -19.19 28.20
C ILE A 318 -5.90 -18.04 27.77
N LYS A 319 -6.17 -16.80 28.18
CA LYS A 319 -5.34 -15.62 27.89
C LYS A 319 -3.94 -15.73 28.49
N ALA A 320 -3.83 -16.22 29.72
CA ALA A 320 -2.53 -16.42 30.41
C ALA A 320 -1.61 -17.41 29.67
N LEU A 321 -2.18 -18.26 28.80
CA LEU A 321 -1.43 -19.17 27.93
C LEU A 321 -0.92 -18.53 26.63
N GLY A 322 -0.97 -17.19 26.52
CA GLY A 322 -0.39 -16.45 25.40
C GLY A 322 -1.38 -15.90 24.39
N TYR A 323 -2.68 -15.93 24.68
CA TYR A 323 -3.72 -15.31 23.85
C TYR A 323 -4.04 -13.91 24.40
N SER A 324 -3.58 -12.86 23.73
CA SER A 324 -3.86 -11.47 24.12
C SER A 324 -5.24 -11.01 23.64
N ASP A 325 -6.05 -10.38 24.52
CA ASP A 325 -7.33 -9.80 24.15
C ASP A 325 -7.73 -8.60 25.02
N SER A 326 -8.11 -7.51 24.37
CA SER A 326 -8.56 -6.27 25.03
C SER A 326 -10.00 -6.35 25.59
N TYR A 327 -10.78 -7.34 25.15
CA TYR A 327 -12.19 -7.52 25.55
C TYR A 327 -12.34 -7.80 27.07
N LEU A 328 -11.44 -8.58 27.66
CA LEU A 328 -11.48 -8.91 29.09
C LEU A 328 -11.38 -7.69 30.01
N GLU A 329 -10.55 -6.71 29.65
CA GLU A 329 -10.37 -5.52 30.52
C GLU A 329 -11.66 -4.72 30.63
N LYS A 330 -12.41 -4.61 29.55
CA LYS A 330 -13.70 -3.91 29.50
C LYS A 330 -14.78 -4.65 30.27
N THR A 331 -14.91 -5.98 30.08
CA THR A 331 -15.95 -6.77 30.73
C THR A 331 -15.73 -6.90 32.24
N VAL A 332 -14.46 -6.95 32.70
CA VAL A 332 -14.14 -6.96 34.12
C VAL A 332 -14.44 -5.62 34.79
N GLN A 333 -14.14 -4.49 34.12
CA GLN A 333 -14.50 -3.17 34.62
C GLN A 333 -16.03 -3.01 34.80
N TYR A 334 -16.81 -3.65 33.94
CA TYR A 334 -18.27 -3.62 33.99
C TYR A 334 -18.84 -4.43 35.17
N LEU A 335 -18.27 -5.61 35.45
CA LEU A 335 -18.75 -6.48 36.55
C LEU A 335 -18.30 -5.99 37.95
N VAL A 336 -17.29 -5.15 38.05
CA VAL A 336 -16.86 -4.54 39.33
C VAL A 336 -17.67 -3.27 39.63
N ALA A 337 -18.39 -2.72 38.64
CA ALA A 337 -19.21 -1.52 38.81
C ALA A 337 -20.67 -1.81 39.21
N TYR A 338 -21.08 -3.09 39.25
CA TYR A 338 -22.40 -3.57 39.75
C TYR A 338 -22.22 -4.55 40.90
#